data_a115031b418953f498c396dcea897c49
#
_entry.id   a115031b418953f498c396dcea897c49
#
_cell.length_a   1.000
_cell.length_b   1.000
_cell.length_c   1.000
_cell.angle_alpha   90.00
_cell.angle_beta   90.00
_cell.angle_gamma   90.00
#
_symmetry.space_group_name_H-M   'P 1'
#
loop_
_entity.id
_entity.type
_entity.pdbx_description
1 polymer ?
#
loop_
_entity_poly.entity_id
_entity_poly.type
_entity_poly.pdbx_seq_one_letter_code
_entity_poly.pdbx_strand_id
1 'polypeptide(L)'
;MTVVDFHTHPMLGTADLAPWIPLARRCGIDRIVLLGDVLGRGFDPSIVEVRGINDHASGLGARHADLCAWFCFLNPVNASRDSLEELERCRARGARGVKMEVSAFASDSRLDPILRRMEELRLPLLHHCWNTRSMGRLAVPGCH
;
A
#
# COMPACT_ATOMS: atom_id res chain seq x y z
N MET A 1 10.16 24.06 1.69
CA MET A 1 10.40 22.63 1.95
C MET A 1 9.05 21.93 1.79
N THR A 2 8.95 20.87 1.00
CA THR A 2 7.69 20.12 0.83
C THR A 2 7.59 19.05 1.92
N VAL A 3 6.50 19.03 2.67
CA VAL A 3 6.22 18.02 3.69
C VAL A 3 5.25 16.99 3.10
N VAL A 4 5.66 15.72 3.16
CA VAL A 4 4.86 14.60 2.66
C VAL A 4 4.52 13.66 3.81
N ASP A 5 3.23 13.46 4.07
CA ASP A 5 2.77 12.34 4.90
C ASP A 5 2.80 11.07 4.03
N PHE A 6 3.78 10.21 4.32
CA PHE A 6 4.08 9.05 3.49
C PHE A 6 3.40 7.76 3.99
N HIS A 7 2.56 7.82 5.03
CA HIS A 7 2.03 6.61 5.65
C HIS A 7 0.58 6.75 6.14
N THR A 8 -0.34 7.00 5.20
CA THR A 8 -1.76 7.16 5.51
C THR A 8 -2.58 5.97 5.04
N HIS A 9 -3.33 5.36 5.97
CA HIS A 9 -4.23 4.24 5.71
C HIS A 9 -5.69 4.69 5.77
N PRO A 10 -6.33 5.03 4.63
CA PRO A 10 -7.77 5.26 4.63
C PRO A 10 -8.51 3.93 4.81
N MET A 11 -9.32 3.83 5.85
CA MET A 11 -10.17 2.66 6.10
C MET A 11 -11.17 2.48 4.95
N LEU A 12 -11.57 1.24 4.64
CA LEU A 12 -12.52 0.94 3.55
C LEU A 12 -13.87 1.65 3.69
N GLY A 13 -14.25 2.04 4.91
CA GLY A 13 -15.44 2.86 5.17
C GLY A 13 -15.27 4.37 4.91
N THR A 14 -14.05 4.84 4.59
CA THR A 14 -13.79 6.25 4.32
C THR A 14 -14.36 6.64 2.95
N ALA A 15 -15.47 7.36 2.94
CA ALA A 15 -16.12 7.76 1.69
C ALA A 15 -15.35 8.90 0.99
N ASP A 16 -14.76 9.83 1.77
CA ASP A 16 -14.05 10.99 1.26
C ASP A 16 -12.98 11.47 2.24
N LEU A 17 -11.96 12.17 1.72
CA LEU A 17 -10.91 12.82 2.50
C LEU A 17 -11.16 14.31 2.74
N ALA A 18 -12.17 14.90 2.12
CA ALA A 18 -12.47 16.33 2.22
C ALA A 18 -12.50 16.87 3.66
N PRO A 19 -13.02 16.14 4.68
CA PRO A 19 -13.00 16.61 6.07
C PRO A 19 -11.60 16.74 6.67
N TRP A 20 -10.63 15.96 6.17
CA TRP A 20 -9.26 15.89 6.70
C TRP A 20 -8.29 16.86 6.03
N ILE A 21 -8.60 17.30 4.81
CA ILE A 21 -7.75 18.20 4.02
C ILE A 21 -7.42 19.52 4.76
N PRO A 22 -8.38 20.23 5.35
CA PRO A 22 -8.07 21.45 6.09
C PRO A 22 -7.14 21.22 7.27
N LEU A 23 -7.27 20.08 7.94
CA LEU A 23 -6.38 19.70 9.04
C LEU A 23 -4.97 19.43 8.55
N ALA A 24 -4.81 18.64 7.50
CA ALA A 24 -3.51 18.35 6.89
C ALA A 24 -2.80 19.67 6.49
N ARG A 25 -3.51 20.58 5.84
CA ARG A 25 -2.96 21.88 5.45
C ARG A 25 -2.53 22.73 6.66
N ARG A 26 -3.34 22.78 7.75
CA ARG A 26 -2.96 23.46 8.99
C ARG A 26 -1.72 22.86 9.65
N CYS A 27 -1.51 21.54 9.51
CA CYS A 27 -0.31 20.85 9.99
C CYS A 27 0.90 21.01 9.04
N GLY A 28 0.78 21.79 7.96
CA GLY A 28 1.85 22.02 7.01
C GLY A 28 2.15 20.83 6.10
N ILE A 29 1.18 19.89 5.94
CA ILE A 29 1.31 18.75 5.03
C ILE A 29 0.93 19.20 3.62
N ASP A 30 1.87 19.08 2.69
CA ASP A 30 1.70 19.46 1.28
C ASP A 30 1.19 18.30 0.43
N ARG A 31 1.54 17.06 0.80
CA ARG A 31 1.16 15.85 0.08
C ARG A 31 0.87 14.71 1.05
N ILE A 32 -0.01 13.78 0.63
CA ILE A 32 -0.36 12.57 1.36
C ILE A 32 -0.19 11.37 0.42
N VAL A 33 0.41 10.29 0.93
CA VAL A 33 0.48 9.00 0.21
C VAL A 33 -0.51 8.04 0.85
N LEU A 34 -1.53 7.63 0.08
CA LEU A 34 -2.54 6.68 0.51
C LEU A 34 -2.05 5.25 0.28
N LEU A 35 -2.06 4.44 1.33
CA LEU A 35 -1.59 3.05 1.31
C LEU A 35 -2.72 2.01 1.28
N GLY A 36 -3.97 2.49 1.29
CA GLY A 36 -5.16 1.64 1.39
C GLY A 36 -5.37 1.05 2.80
N ASP A 37 -6.47 0.34 3.00
CA ASP A 37 -6.83 -0.36 4.25
C ASP A 37 -6.22 -1.77 4.27
N VAL A 38 -4.90 -1.84 4.38
CA VAL A 38 -4.12 -3.08 4.25
C VAL A 38 -4.36 -4.07 5.38
N LEU A 39 -4.85 -3.62 6.54
CA LEU A 39 -5.13 -4.48 7.70
C LEU A 39 -6.62 -4.81 7.86
N GLY A 40 -7.51 -4.12 7.15
CA GLY A 40 -8.96 -4.30 7.26
C GLY A 40 -9.46 -5.67 6.81
N ARG A 41 -8.61 -6.45 6.13
CA ARG A 41 -8.90 -7.82 5.67
C ARG A 41 -7.96 -8.87 6.27
N GLY A 42 -7.25 -8.53 7.33
CA GLY A 42 -6.26 -9.42 7.95
C GLY A 42 -4.95 -9.52 7.16
N PHE A 43 -4.17 -10.57 7.42
CA PHE A 43 -2.81 -10.69 6.89
C PHE A 43 -2.74 -11.45 5.56
N ASP A 44 -3.77 -12.21 5.20
CA ASP A 44 -3.82 -13.07 4.02
C ASP A 44 -5.04 -12.72 3.13
N PRO A 45 -5.22 -11.44 2.72
CA PRO A 45 -6.33 -11.07 1.87
C PRO A 45 -6.23 -11.77 0.52
N SER A 46 -7.37 -12.24 0.01
CA SER A 46 -7.48 -12.76 -1.35
C SER A 46 -7.20 -11.67 -2.37
N ILE A 47 -6.86 -12.06 -3.60
CA ILE A 47 -6.63 -11.08 -4.69
C ILE A 47 -7.86 -10.19 -4.95
N VAL A 48 -9.06 -10.70 -4.71
CA VAL A 48 -10.30 -9.91 -4.85
C VAL A 48 -10.36 -8.82 -3.78
N GLU A 49 -10.00 -9.13 -2.55
CA GLU A 49 -9.92 -8.15 -1.46
C GLU A 49 -8.81 -7.13 -1.68
N VAL A 50 -7.64 -7.58 -2.15
CA VAL A 50 -6.53 -6.71 -2.56
C VAL A 50 -7.00 -5.70 -3.63
N ARG A 51 -7.70 -6.18 -4.66
CA ARG A 51 -8.28 -5.30 -5.69
C ARG A 51 -9.27 -4.30 -5.11
N GLY A 52 -10.13 -4.70 -4.18
CA GLY A 52 -11.06 -3.80 -3.50
C GLY A 52 -10.36 -2.70 -2.70
N ILE A 53 -9.28 -3.04 -1.98
CA ILE A 53 -8.44 -2.08 -1.25
C ILE A 53 -7.80 -1.07 -2.23
N ASN A 54 -7.26 -1.54 -3.35
CA ASN A 54 -6.63 -0.70 -4.36
C ASN A 54 -7.65 0.19 -5.09
N ASP A 55 -8.83 -0.32 -5.38
CA ASP A 55 -9.92 0.45 -6.00
C ASP A 55 -10.35 1.61 -5.10
N HIS A 56 -10.47 1.36 -3.81
CA HIS A 56 -10.80 2.38 -2.82
C HIS A 56 -9.71 3.46 -2.75
N ALA A 57 -8.43 3.08 -2.57
CA ALA A 57 -7.31 4.02 -2.50
C ALA A 57 -7.17 4.84 -3.79
N SER A 58 -7.29 4.18 -4.96
CA SER A 58 -7.27 4.83 -6.26
C SER A 58 -8.41 5.84 -6.43
N GLY A 59 -9.63 5.49 -5.99
CA GLY A 59 -10.78 6.37 -6.04
C GLY A 59 -10.61 7.62 -5.17
N LEU A 60 -10.09 7.46 -3.95
CA LEU A 60 -9.76 8.59 -3.07
C LEU A 60 -8.65 9.46 -3.67
N GLY A 61 -7.58 8.84 -4.17
CA GLY A 61 -6.47 9.56 -4.80
C GLY A 61 -6.89 10.37 -6.01
N ALA A 62 -7.79 9.82 -6.85
CA ALA A 62 -8.29 10.53 -8.03
C ALA A 62 -9.15 11.75 -7.67
N ARG A 63 -9.96 11.68 -6.61
CA ARG A 63 -10.78 12.80 -6.16
C ARG A 63 -9.97 13.95 -5.56
N HIS A 64 -8.78 13.65 -5.03
CA HIS A 64 -7.90 14.61 -4.35
C HIS A 64 -6.49 14.62 -4.93
N ALA A 65 -6.36 14.58 -6.26
CA ALA A 65 -5.08 14.44 -6.96
C ALA A 65 -4.11 15.62 -6.74
N ASP A 66 -4.62 16.77 -6.31
CA ASP A 66 -3.83 17.95 -5.94
C ASP A 66 -3.06 17.75 -4.61
N LEU A 67 -3.56 16.86 -3.74
CA LEU A 67 -2.99 16.57 -2.42
C LEU A 67 -2.47 15.12 -2.34
N CYS A 68 -3.17 14.17 -2.95
CA CYS A 68 -2.97 12.75 -2.71
C CYS A 68 -2.23 12.06 -3.88
N ALA A 69 -1.24 11.26 -3.54
CA ALA A 69 -0.76 10.13 -4.34
C ALA A 69 -1.23 8.83 -3.67
N TRP A 70 -1.11 7.70 -4.34
CA TRP A 70 -1.44 6.42 -3.74
C TRP A 70 -0.48 5.31 -4.18
N PHE A 71 -0.32 4.31 -3.34
CA PHE A 71 0.47 3.11 -3.60
C PHE A 71 -0.45 1.92 -3.77
N CYS A 72 -0.10 1.06 -4.71
CA CYS A 72 -0.73 -0.24 -4.92
C CYS A 72 -0.40 -1.15 -3.74
N PHE A 73 -1.41 -1.71 -3.07
CA PHE A 73 -1.21 -2.77 -2.10
C PHE A 73 -1.07 -4.11 -2.83
N LEU A 74 -0.04 -4.87 -2.49
CA LEU A 74 0.15 -6.25 -2.94
C LEU A 74 0.43 -7.14 -1.74
N ASN A 75 -0.06 -8.38 -1.81
CA ASN A 75 0.21 -9.39 -0.81
C ASN A 75 0.84 -10.62 -1.49
N PRO A 76 2.09 -10.99 -1.16
CA PRO A 76 2.82 -12.08 -1.81
C PRO A 76 2.29 -13.47 -1.48
N VAL A 77 1.29 -13.60 -0.60
CA VAL A 77 0.55 -14.85 -0.39
C VAL A 77 -0.28 -15.20 -1.62
N ASN A 78 -0.74 -14.19 -2.37
CA ASN A 78 -1.41 -14.41 -3.65
C ASN A 78 -0.42 -14.90 -4.70
N ALA A 79 -0.92 -15.62 -5.71
CA ALA A 79 -0.10 -16.09 -6.82
C ALA A 79 0.64 -14.93 -7.50
N SER A 80 1.90 -15.14 -7.86
CA SER A 80 2.74 -14.10 -8.48
C SER A 80 2.10 -13.52 -9.74
N ARG A 81 1.42 -14.34 -10.55
CA ARG A 81 0.69 -13.89 -11.73
C ARG A 81 -0.38 -12.87 -11.37
N ASP A 82 -1.24 -13.17 -10.39
CA ASP A 82 -2.33 -12.28 -9.98
C ASP A 82 -1.79 -10.97 -9.40
N SER A 83 -0.68 -11.05 -8.65
CA SER A 83 -0.01 -9.87 -8.10
C SER A 83 0.60 -8.98 -9.19
N LEU A 84 1.19 -9.57 -10.23
CA LEU A 84 1.73 -8.82 -11.36
C LEU A 84 0.63 -8.17 -12.22
N GLU A 85 -0.45 -8.89 -12.48
CA GLU A 85 -1.63 -8.34 -13.18
C GLU A 85 -2.22 -7.16 -12.40
N GLU A 86 -2.31 -7.28 -11.07
CA GLU A 86 -2.80 -6.20 -10.22
C GLU A 86 -1.84 -5.01 -10.19
N LEU A 87 -0.53 -5.24 -10.15
CA LEU A 87 0.48 -4.18 -10.24
C LEU A 87 0.30 -3.34 -11.52
N GLU A 88 0.16 -4.00 -12.67
CA GLU A 88 -0.04 -3.31 -13.95
C GLU A 88 -1.37 -2.54 -13.97
N ARG A 89 -2.43 -3.13 -13.44
CA ARG A 89 -3.74 -2.47 -13.31
C ARG A 89 -3.64 -1.21 -12.45
N CYS A 90 -2.98 -1.30 -11.30
CA CYS A 90 -2.79 -0.16 -10.40
C CYS A 90 -1.92 0.92 -11.02
N ARG A 91 -0.83 0.54 -11.71
CA ARG A 91 0.03 1.48 -12.43
C ARG A 91 -0.74 2.25 -13.51
N ALA A 92 -1.54 1.56 -14.31
CA ALA A 92 -2.37 2.19 -15.34
C ALA A 92 -3.37 3.20 -14.75
N ARG A 93 -3.77 3.02 -13.49
CA ARG A 93 -4.65 3.90 -12.74
C ARG A 93 -3.92 4.98 -11.93
N GLY A 94 -2.60 5.10 -12.10
CA GLY A 94 -1.81 6.17 -11.51
C GLY A 94 -1.16 5.86 -10.16
N ALA A 95 -1.06 4.59 -9.73
CA ALA A 95 -0.27 4.23 -8.56
C ALA A 95 1.18 4.69 -8.72
N ARG A 96 1.76 5.22 -7.65
CA ARG A 96 3.11 5.80 -7.63
C ARG A 96 4.15 4.94 -6.89
N GLY A 97 3.73 3.79 -6.38
CA GLY A 97 4.57 2.84 -5.67
C GLY A 97 3.78 1.64 -5.23
N VAL A 98 4.41 0.76 -4.46
CA VAL A 98 3.82 -0.45 -3.91
C VAL A 98 3.94 -0.46 -2.40
N LYS A 99 2.86 -0.87 -1.72
CA LYS A 99 2.83 -1.17 -0.29
C LYS A 99 2.74 -2.68 -0.10
N MET A 100 3.58 -3.21 0.78
CA MET A 100 3.48 -4.59 1.27
C MET A 100 3.43 -4.63 2.79
N GLU A 101 2.73 -5.62 3.32
CA GLU A 101 2.62 -5.92 4.74
C GLU A 101 3.48 -7.12 5.14
N VAL A 102 3.41 -7.47 6.43
CA VAL A 102 4.25 -8.49 7.08
C VAL A 102 3.98 -9.94 6.67
N SER A 103 3.15 -10.19 5.68
CA SER A 103 2.78 -11.55 5.21
C SER A 103 3.95 -12.31 4.59
N ALA A 104 5.05 -11.64 4.27
CA ALA A 104 6.29 -12.25 3.82
C ALA A 104 7.49 -11.41 4.26
N PHE A 105 8.64 -12.07 4.41
CA PHE A 105 9.91 -11.40 4.59
C PHE A 105 10.35 -10.68 3.33
N ALA A 106 11.14 -9.63 3.48
CA ALA A 106 11.76 -8.98 2.34
C ALA A 106 12.67 -9.90 1.51
N SER A 107 13.16 -11.01 2.12
CA SER A 107 13.97 -12.04 1.48
C SER A 107 13.17 -13.22 0.90
N ASP A 108 11.84 -13.17 0.95
CA ASP A 108 10.99 -14.25 0.43
C ASP A 108 11.04 -14.27 -1.11
N SER A 109 11.42 -15.42 -1.67
CA SER A 109 11.55 -15.58 -3.13
C SER A 109 10.24 -15.37 -3.90
N ARG A 110 9.08 -15.45 -3.24
CA ARG A 110 7.79 -15.12 -3.84
C ARG A 110 7.70 -13.63 -4.24
N LEU A 111 8.54 -12.78 -3.63
CA LEU A 111 8.65 -11.37 -3.97
C LEU A 111 9.46 -11.12 -5.25
N ASP A 112 10.38 -12.00 -5.62
CA ASP A 112 11.32 -11.78 -6.73
C ASP A 112 10.66 -11.30 -8.03
N PRO A 113 9.58 -11.93 -8.54
CA PRO A 113 8.93 -11.48 -9.76
C PRO A 113 8.34 -10.05 -9.63
N ILE A 114 7.77 -9.75 -8.46
CA ILE A 114 7.17 -8.45 -8.17
C ILE A 114 8.25 -7.37 -8.09
N LEU A 115 9.34 -7.65 -7.33
CA LEU A 115 10.45 -6.71 -7.14
C LEU A 115 11.15 -6.39 -8.46
N ARG A 116 11.41 -7.40 -9.30
CA ARG A 116 11.96 -7.18 -10.65
C ARG A 116 11.07 -6.30 -11.50
N ARG A 117 9.77 -6.56 -11.47
CA ARG A 117 8.83 -5.74 -12.24
C ARG A 117 8.74 -4.31 -11.72
N MET A 118 8.78 -4.13 -10.41
CA MET A 118 8.85 -2.79 -9.80
C MET A 118 10.11 -2.02 -10.20
N GLU A 119 11.26 -2.70 -10.24
CA GLU A 119 12.53 -2.12 -10.69
C GLU A 119 12.43 -1.62 -12.15
N GLU A 120 11.92 -2.45 -13.06
CA GLU A 120 11.67 -2.07 -14.45
C GLU A 120 10.76 -0.84 -14.57
N LEU A 121 9.74 -0.77 -13.72
CA LEU A 121 8.76 0.32 -13.68
C LEU A 121 9.24 1.53 -12.88
N ARG A 122 10.38 1.43 -12.19
CA ARG A 122 10.93 2.45 -11.27
C ARG A 122 9.94 2.85 -10.18
N LEU A 123 9.23 1.86 -9.61
CA LEU A 123 8.28 2.07 -8.54
C LEU A 123 8.95 1.83 -7.18
N PRO A 124 8.82 2.75 -6.22
CA PRO A 124 9.30 2.53 -4.85
C PRO A 124 8.46 1.49 -4.13
N LEU A 125 9.10 0.75 -3.20
CA LEU A 125 8.46 -0.17 -2.28
C LEU A 125 8.43 0.43 -0.87
N LEU A 126 7.27 0.40 -0.24
CA LEU A 126 7.11 0.58 1.20
C LEU A 126 6.70 -0.77 1.81
N HIS A 127 7.68 -1.49 2.37
CA HIS A 127 7.47 -2.75 3.06
C HIS A 127 7.33 -2.52 4.57
N HIS A 128 6.28 -3.05 5.18
CA HIS A 128 6.10 -2.97 6.63
C HIS A 128 6.92 -4.08 7.30
N CYS A 129 7.86 -3.67 8.15
CA CYS A 129 8.65 -4.58 8.98
C CYS A 129 8.26 -4.40 10.45
N TRP A 130 7.57 -5.39 11.04
CA TRP A 130 7.21 -5.37 12.44
C TRP A 130 8.17 -6.23 13.26
N ASN A 131 8.43 -5.78 14.48
CA ASN A 131 9.13 -6.62 15.44
C ASN A 131 8.19 -7.74 15.93
N THR A 132 8.58 -8.98 15.70
CA THR A 132 7.80 -10.18 16.05
C THR A 132 7.45 -10.31 17.53
N ARG A 133 8.15 -9.61 18.43
CA ARG A 133 7.87 -9.62 19.87
C ARG A 133 6.58 -8.92 20.27
N SER A 134 6.08 -8.00 19.45
CA SER A 134 4.86 -7.22 19.74
C SER A 134 3.58 -7.85 19.21
N MET A 135 3.64 -8.88 18.37
CA MET A 135 2.49 -9.44 17.66
C MET A 135 2.09 -10.85 18.05
N GLY A 136 2.53 -11.37 19.19
CA GLY A 136 2.04 -12.58 19.89
C GLY A 136 1.82 -13.88 19.11
N ARG A 137 1.56 -13.86 17.80
CA ARG A 137 1.31 -15.02 16.95
C ARG A 137 1.93 -14.95 15.55
N LEU A 138 2.41 -13.81 15.13
CA LEU A 138 3.16 -13.65 13.88
C LEU A 138 4.66 -13.75 14.17
N ALA A 139 5.05 -14.82 14.87
CA ALA A 139 6.44 -15.21 14.91
C ALA A 139 6.84 -15.71 13.52
N VAL A 140 7.13 -14.78 12.63
CA VAL A 140 7.83 -15.09 11.39
C VAL A 140 9.31 -15.13 11.78
N PRO A 141 9.95 -16.33 11.85
CA PRO A 141 11.36 -16.44 12.23
C PRO A 141 12.23 -15.65 11.26
N GLY A 142 13.05 -14.71 11.75
CA GLY A 142 14.10 -14.06 10.95
C GLY A 142 13.92 -12.58 10.57
N CYS A 143 12.85 -11.87 10.96
CA CYS A 143 12.85 -10.41 10.93
C CYS A 143 13.63 -9.85 12.14
N HIS A 144 14.89 -9.52 11.93
CA HIS A 144 15.74 -8.79 12.88
C HIS A 144 16.09 -7.43 12.29
#